data_be4e11e74ffb53eeb254623807c7cf95
#
_entry.id   be4e11e74ffb53eeb254623807c7cf95
#
_cell.length_a   1.000
_cell.length_b   1.000
_cell.length_c   1.000
_cell.angle_alpha   90.00
_cell.angle_beta   90.00
_cell.angle_gamma   90.00
#
_symmetry.space_group_name_H-M   'P 1'
#
loop_
_entity.id
_entity.type
_entity.pdbx_description
1 polymer ?
#
loop_
_entity_poly.entity_id
_entity_poly.type
_entity_poly.pdbx_seq_one_letter_code
_entity_poly.pdbx_strand_id
1 'polypeptide(L)'
;VQLELRVPGTKAAVVEKLGGGALLGWSWLFPPRRWHMAAKALTPVRALEFSATEVRQLCEEDPQFGYVFVLACAEVIGHRLDSARTRLLDLYGPYGSGLPR
;
A
#
# COMPACT_ATOMS: atom_id res chain seq x y z
N VAL A 1 10.97 -2.45 4.38
CA VAL A 1 10.72 -1.62 3.20
C VAL A 1 9.93 -0.38 3.61
N GLN A 2 10.33 0.75 3.10
CA GLN A 2 9.71 2.02 3.37
C GLN A 2 9.04 2.54 2.10
N LEU A 3 7.78 2.93 2.22
CA LEU A 3 7.06 3.56 1.12
C LEU A 3 7.22 5.08 1.23
N GLU A 4 7.56 5.71 0.12
CA GLU A 4 7.83 7.13 0.05
C GLU A 4 7.01 7.79 -1.03
N LEU A 5 6.47 8.95 -0.72
CA LEU A 5 5.80 9.80 -1.69
C LEU A 5 6.71 10.96 -2.04
N ARG A 6 7.02 11.13 -3.32
CA ARG A 6 7.84 12.26 -3.78
C ARG A 6 7.00 13.53 -3.82
N VAL A 7 7.55 14.54 -3.18
CA VAL A 7 6.96 15.89 -3.20
C VAL A 7 7.95 16.80 -3.91
N PRO A 8 7.57 17.45 -5.01
CA PRO A 8 8.47 18.33 -5.75
C PRO A 8 9.12 19.38 -4.86
N GLY A 9 10.43 19.54 -4.98
CA GLY A 9 11.19 20.54 -4.25
C GLY A 9 11.48 20.22 -2.79
N THR A 10 11.08 19.06 -2.30
CA THR A 10 11.32 18.66 -0.91
C THR A 10 11.84 17.23 -0.86
N LYS A 11 12.19 16.78 0.35
CA LYS A 11 12.52 15.38 0.58
C LYS A 11 11.30 14.53 0.40
N ALA A 12 11.50 13.28 -0.03
CA ALA A 12 10.42 12.31 -0.10
C ALA A 12 9.82 12.11 1.29
N ALA A 13 8.50 12.15 1.35
CA ALA A 13 7.78 11.90 2.59
C ALA A 13 7.61 10.40 2.80
N VAL A 14 7.97 9.91 3.98
CA VAL A 14 7.74 8.52 4.35
C VAL A 14 6.26 8.35 4.66
N VAL A 15 5.60 7.49 3.90
CA VAL A 15 4.18 7.21 4.06
C VAL A 15 3.97 6.03 4.99
N GLU A 16 4.76 4.98 4.81
CA GLU A 16 4.59 3.75 5.59
C GLU A 16 5.86 2.91 5.57
N LYS A 17 6.05 2.13 6.63
CA LYS A 17 7.08 1.10 6.70
C LYS A 17 6.41 -0.26 6.68
N LEU A 18 6.91 -1.15 5.82
CA LEU A 18 6.35 -2.49 5.67
C LEU A 18 7.27 -3.50 6.33
N GLY A 19 6.67 -4.35 7.15
CA GLY A 19 7.36 -5.47 7.76
C GLY A 19 7.27 -6.74 6.92
N GLY A 20 7.72 -7.85 7.49
CA GLY A 20 7.64 -9.14 6.85
C GLY A 20 6.20 -9.57 6.58
N GLY A 21 5.97 -10.26 5.47
CA GLY A 21 4.66 -10.73 5.06
C GLY A 21 3.76 -9.67 4.45
N ALA A 22 4.23 -8.43 4.33
CA ALA A 22 3.43 -7.36 3.78
C ALA A 22 3.39 -7.39 2.25
N LEU A 23 2.30 -6.93 1.69
CA LEU A 23 2.15 -6.78 0.24
C LEU A 23 2.83 -5.49 -0.21
N LEU A 24 3.73 -5.62 -1.17
CA LEU A 24 4.36 -4.47 -1.81
C LEU A 24 3.79 -4.31 -3.21
N GLY A 25 3.07 -3.23 -3.42
CA GLY A 25 2.50 -2.90 -4.72
C GLY A 25 1.12 -3.50 -4.94
N TRP A 26 0.14 -2.65 -5.08
CA TRP A 26 -1.24 -3.05 -5.38
C TRP A 26 -1.80 -2.31 -6.60
N SER A 27 -1.08 -1.31 -7.10
CA SER A 27 -1.57 -0.44 -8.16
C SER A 27 -1.73 -1.15 -9.52
N TRP A 28 -1.25 -2.38 -9.62
CA TRP A 28 -1.45 -3.20 -10.80
C TRP A 28 -2.89 -3.75 -10.92
N LEU A 29 -3.67 -3.68 -9.85
CA LEU A 29 -5.02 -4.25 -9.80
C LEU A 29 -6.01 -3.53 -10.73
N PHE A 30 -5.85 -2.24 -10.90
CA PHE A 30 -6.77 -1.45 -11.69
C PHE A 30 -6.05 -0.31 -12.41
N PRO A 31 -6.66 0.21 -13.48
CA PRO A 31 -6.06 1.31 -14.23
C PRO A 31 -5.80 2.53 -13.34
N PRO A 32 -4.74 3.28 -13.61
CA PRO A 32 -3.79 3.19 -14.73
C PRO A 32 -2.65 2.18 -14.55
N ARG A 33 -2.65 1.36 -13.53
CA ARG A 33 -1.65 0.33 -13.24
C ARG A 33 -0.24 0.88 -13.15
N ARG A 34 -0.09 1.95 -12.39
CA ARG A 34 1.19 2.63 -12.18
C ARG A 34 1.53 2.68 -10.71
N TRP A 35 2.80 2.67 -10.41
CA TRP A 35 3.28 2.91 -9.06
C TRP A 35 3.00 4.37 -8.68
N HIS A 36 2.39 4.55 -7.52
CA HIS A 36 2.11 5.88 -6.98
C HIS A 36 3.19 6.34 -6.01
N MET A 37 3.96 5.41 -5.47
CA MET A 37 4.97 5.68 -4.46
C MET A 37 6.24 4.91 -4.79
N ALA A 38 7.37 5.43 -4.29
CA ALA A 38 8.63 4.72 -4.35
C ALA A 38 8.76 3.79 -3.15
N ALA A 39 9.48 2.70 -3.33
CA ALA A 39 9.80 1.78 -2.25
C ALA A 39 11.31 1.78 -2.02
N LYS A 40 11.71 1.83 -0.76
CA LYS A 40 13.11 1.82 -0.36
C LYS A 40 13.36 0.70 0.63
N ALA A 41 14.35 -0.13 0.34
CA ALA A 41 14.79 -1.15 1.28
C ALA A 41 15.65 -0.51 2.36
N LEU A 42 15.28 -0.69 3.61
CA LEU A 42 16.05 -0.20 4.76
C LEU A 42 17.04 -1.23 5.25
N THR A 43 16.76 -2.50 5.01
CA THR A 43 17.59 -3.64 5.35
C THR A 43 17.57 -4.61 4.17
N PRO A 44 18.41 -5.64 4.15
CA PRO A 44 18.27 -6.68 3.13
C PRO A 44 16.85 -7.24 3.10
N VAL A 45 16.29 -7.39 1.90
CA VAL A 45 14.91 -7.81 1.70
C VAL A 45 14.88 -9.09 0.88
N ARG A 46 14.05 -10.04 1.32
CA ARG A 46 13.69 -11.21 0.52
C ARG A 46 12.21 -11.12 0.22
N ALA A 47 11.85 -11.33 -1.03
CA ALA A 47 10.47 -11.19 -1.47
C ALA A 47 10.11 -12.25 -2.51
N LEU A 48 8.83 -12.59 -2.55
CA LEU A 48 8.26 -13.35 -3.66
C LEU A 48 7.67 -12.36 -4.64
N GLU A 49 8.07 -12.49 -5.88
CA GLU A 49 7.57 -11.63 -6.96
C GLU A 49 6.57 -12.40 -7.81
N PHE A 50 5.44 -11.77 -8.07
CA PHE A 50 4.39 -12.35 -8.89
C PHE A 50 4.18 -11.51 -10.14
N SER A 51 3.97 -12.18 -11.27
CA SER A 51 3.56 -11.50 -12.49
C SER A 51 2.13 -11.00 -12.34
N ALA A 52 1.94 -9.69 -12.40
CA ALA A 52 0.62 -9.08 -12.29
C ALA A 52 -0.32 -9.57 -13.41
N THR A 53 0.21 -9.71 -14.62
CA THR A 53 -0.57 -10.20 -15.76
C THR A 53 -1.06 -11.62 -15.52
N GLU A 54 -0.20 -12.50 -15.04
CA GLU A 54 -0.56 -13.89 -14.78
C GLU A 54 -1.56 -14.01 -13.63
N VAL A 55 -1.39 -13.20 -12.58
CA VAL A 55 -2.33 -13.20 -11.45
C VAL A 55 -3.70 -12.71 -11.90
N ARG A 56 -3.77 -11.65 -12.69
CA ARG A 56 -5.06 -11.16 -13.22
C ARG A 56 -5.73 -12.20 -14.09
N GLN A 57 -4.96 -12.87 -14.94
CA GLN A 57 -5.47 -13.94 -15.78
C GLN A 57 -6.04 -15.09 -14.95
N LEU A 58 -5.32 -15.49 -13.90
CA LEU A 58 -5.79 -16.53 -13.00
C LEU A 58 -7.08 -16.13 -12.29
N CYS A 59 -7.21 -14.88 -11.89
CA CYS A 59 -8.44 -14.37 -11.29
C CYS A 59 -9.63 -14.46 -12.25
N GLU A 60 -9.40 -14.21 -13.54
CA GLU A 60 -10.44 -14.31 -14.55
C GLU A 60 -10.83 -15.76 -14.84
N GLU A 61 -9.85 -16.66 -14.88
CA GLU A 61 -10.08 -18.08 -15.13
C GLU A 61 -10.72 -18.79 -13.95
N ASP A 62 -10.40 -18.36 -12.74
CA ASP A 62 -10.93 -18.91 -11.50
C ASP A 62 -11.52 -17.78 -10.65
N PRO A 63 -12.81 -17.46 -10.86
CA PRO A 63 -13.45 -16.36 -10.15
C PRO A 63 -13.49 -16.53 -8.64
N GLN A 64 -13.52 -17.76 -8.13
CA GLN A 64 -13.48 -17.99 -6.70
C GLN A 64 -12.14 -17.61 -6.10
N PHE A 65 -11.04 -18.00 -6.75
CA PHE A 65 -9.72 -17.55 -6.38
C PHE A 65 -9.61 -16.03 -6.48
N GLY A 66 -10.12 -15.47 -7.58
CA GLY A 66 -10.10 -14.04 -7.82
C GLY A 66 -10.81 -13.26 -6.72
N TYR A 67 -11.97 -13.74 -6.29
CA TYR A 67 -12.71 -13.11 -5.19
C TYR A 67 -11.89 -13.07 -3.91
N VAL A 68 -11.34 -14.20 -3.50
CA VAL A 68 -10.55 -14.31 -2.26
C VAL A 68 -9.29 -13.46 -2.36
N PHE A 69 -8.62 -13.50 -3.50
CA PHE A 69 -7.39 -12.76 -3.70
C PHE A 69 -7.62 -11.24 -3.67
N VAL A 70 -8.63 -10.78 -4.41
CA VAL A 70 -8.94 -9.33 -4.47
C VAL A 70 -9.44 -8.84 -3.11
N LEU A 71 -10.22 -9.66 -2.40
CA LEU A 71 -10.66 -9.29 -1.06
C LEU A 71 -9.48 -9.12 -0.11
N ALA A 72 -8.50 -10.04 -0.17
CA ALA A 72 -7.29 -9.92 0.64
C ALA A 72 -6.51 -8.65 0.30
N CYS A 73 -6.38 -8.32 -0.98
CA CYS A 73 -5.75 -7.07 -1.40
C CYS A 73 -6.52 -5.84 -0.92
N ALA A 74 -7.84 -5.89 -0.98
CA ALA A 74 -8.68 -4.80 -0.50
C ALA A 74 -8.51 -4.56 0.99
N GLU A 75 -8.37 -5.61 1.78
CA GLU A 75 -8.10 -5.50 3.20
C GLU A 75 -6.77 -4.80 3.48
N VAL A 76 -5.73 -5.14 2.71
CA VAL A 76 -4.43 -4.47 2.82
C VAL A 76 -4.54 -2.99 2.48
N ILE A 77 -5.22 -2.67 1.40
CA ILE A 77 -5.42 -1.28 0.96
C ILE A 77 -6.21 -0.49 2.00
N GLY A 78 -7.28 -1.08 2.53
CA GLY A 78 -8.08 -0.46 3.57
C GLY A 78 -7.29 -0.19 4.84
N HIS A 79 -6.47 -1.15 5.24
CA HIS A 79 -5.60 -1.01 6.40
C HIS A 79 -4.58 0.12 6.19
N ARG A 80 -3.98 0.21 5.02
CA ARG A 80 -3.04 1.29 4.69
C ARG A 80 -3.70 2.65 4.65
N LEU A 81 -4.93 2.70 4.14
CA LEU A 81 -5.71 3.94 4.16
C LEU A 81 -5.97 4.39 5.60
N ASP A 82 -6.33 3.46 6.46
CA ASP A 82 -6.57 3.75 7.87
C ASP A 82 -5.30 4.23 8.57
N SER A 83 -4.17 3.58 8.30
CA SER A 83 -2.86 4.00 8.81
C SER A 83 -2.48 5.41 8.33
N ALA A 84 -2.74 5.71 7.07
CA ALA A 84 -2.47 7.04 6.50
C ALA A 84 -3.33 8.11 7.16
N ARG A 85 -4.60 7.80 7.43
CA ARG A 85 -5.50 8.70 8.16
C ARG A 85 -5.00 8.98 9.56
N THR A 86 -4.56 7.95 10.26
CA THR A 86 -4.02 8.08 11.62
C THR A 86 -2.79 8.96 11.62
N ARG A 87 -1.88 8.79 10.67
CA ARG A 87 -0.70 9.64 10.53
C ARG A 87 -1.06 11.09 10.25
N LEU A 88 -2.05 11.31 9.41
CA LEU A 88 -2.54 12.66 9.11
C LEU A 88 -3.10 13.31 10.37
N LEU A 89 -3.89 12.58 11.14
CA LEU A 89 -4.43 13.08 12.41
C LEU A 89 -3.33 13.37 13.41
N ASP A 90 -2.28 12.55 13.46
CA ASP A 90 -1.15 12.76 14.34
C ASP A 90 -0.39 14.06 14.01
N LEU A 91 -0.28 14.39 12.72
CA LEU A 91 0.34 15.65 12.29
C LEU A 91 -0.43 16.87 12.81
N TYR A 92 -1.75 16.76 12.92
CA TYR A 92 -2.62 17.81 13.44
C TYR A 92 -3.06 17.55 14.87
N GLY A 93 -2.52 16.51 15.51
CA GLY A 93 -2.95 16.05 16.82
C GLY A 93 -2.94 17.10 17.92
N PRO A 94 -1.87 17.92 18.08
CA PRO A 94 -1.87 18.95 19.10
C PRO A 94 -2.99 19.99 18.95
N TYR A 95 -3.44 20.19 17.74
CA TYR A 95 -4.50 21.15 17.41
C TYR A 95 -5.85 20.48 17.27
N GLY A 96 -5.84 19.21 16.93
CA GLY A 96 -7.04 18.42 16.74
C GLY A 96 -7.41 17.55 17.91
N SER A 97 -6.75 17.70 19.04
CA SER A 97 -6.98 16.89 20.24
C SER A 97 -8.40 17.00 20.78
N GLY A 98 -9.12 18.04 20.43
CA GLY A 98 -10.53 18.21 20.77
C GLY A 98 -11.50 17.57 19.80
N LEU A 99 -11.03 16.91 18.76
CA LEU A 99 -11.92 16.25 17.82
C LEU A 99 -12.67 15.11 18.48
N PRO A 100 -13.95 14.95 18.15
CA PRO A 100 -14.72 13.81 18.65
C PRO A 100 -14.08 12.50 18.25
N ARG A 101 -14.13 11.59 19.16
CA ARG A 101 -13.55 10.27 18.94
C ARG A 101 -14.59 9.19 19.04
#